data_9d10a65530321f48eb80b367b7d0052c
#
_entry.id   9d10a65530321f48eb80b367b7d0052c
#
_cell.length_a   1.000
_cell.length_b   1.000
_cell.length_c   1.000
_cell.angle_alpha   90.00
_cell.angle_beta   90.00
_cell.angle_gamma   90.00
#
_symmetry.space_group_name_H-M   'P 1'
#
loop_
_entity.id
_entity.type
_entity.pdbx_description
1 polymer ?
#
loop_
_entity_poly.entity_id
_entity_poly.type
_entity_poly.pdbx_seq_one_letter_code
_entity_poly.pdbx_strand_id
1 'polypeptide(L)'
;GTGSGTMSLIFGRGGDAETFARNINKELAKTGWKDLGISERPNLVVLRDTALPAVLVEVGFIDNENDNDFFDANMRQTADAIADGIVRTFAEQEKQTSDVEEPGFYMVQTGIYRVRTNAEREVERLKAQGFPAFMTFKDGFYYVRAGAFRNMENAVRQEQELRKLGYPTLLVKT
;
A
#
# COMPACT_ATOMS: atom_id res chain seq x y z
N GLY A 1 -41.63 3.79 9.09
CA GLY A 1 -40.81 2.64 8.76
C GLY A 1 -40.31 1.88 9.98
N THR A 2 -39.94 0.62 9.81
CA THR A 2 -39.41 -0.22 10.89
C THR A 2 -37.87 -0.31 10.86
N GLY A 3 -37.22 0.21 9.79
CA GLY A 3 -35.76 0.27 9.65
C GLY A 3 -35.17 1.38 10.51
N SER A 4 -34.00 1.18 11.07
CA SER A 4 -33.22 2.20 11.76
C SER A 4 -31.74 1.83 11.76
N GLY A 5 -30.85 2.81 11.49
CA GLY A 5 -29.41 2.67 11.50
C GLY A 5 -28.75 2.92 10.15
N THR A 6 -27.45 2.65 10.05
CA THR A 6 -26.62 2.86 8.85
C THR A 6 -26.27 1.55 8.17
N MET A 7 -26.13 1.58 6.83
CA MET A 7 -25.70 0.45 6.01
C MET A 7 -24.79 0.92 4.90
N SER A 8 -23.76 0.16 4.60
CA SER A 8 -22.92 0.40 3.41
C SER A 8 -23.24 -0.62 2.31
N LEU A 9 -23.40 -0.13 1.09
CA LEU A 9 -23.64 -0.94 -0.09
C LEU A 9 -22.38 -0.98 -0.94
N ILE A 10 -22.03 -2.17 -1.44
CA ILE A 10 -20.87 -2.39 -2.31
C ILE A 10 -21.26 -3.24 -3.52
N PHE A 11 -20.45 -3.24 -4.56
CA PHE A 11 -20.67 -4.09 -5.73
C PHE A 11 -20.51 -5.58 -5.39
N GLY A 12 -19.42 -5.93 -4.67
CA GLY A 12 -19.11 -7.31 -4.26
C GLY A 12 -18.03 -7.32 -3.17
N ARG A 13 -17.88 -8.48 -2.52
CA ARG A 13 -16.94 -8.65 -1.41
C ARG A 13 -15.52 -9.01 -1.86
N GLY A 14 -14.59 -8.95 -0.92
CA GLY A 14 -13.19 -9.38 -1.10
C GLY A 14 -12.26 -8.33 -1.70
N GLY A 15 -12.71 -7.06 -1.84
CA GLY A 15 -11.91 -5.96 -2.38
C GLY A 15 -11.83 -4.74 -1.46
N ASP A 16 -11.17 -3.70 -1.96
CA ASP A 16 -10.98 -2.43 -1.22
C ASP A 16 -12.31 -1.79 -0.82
N ALA A 17 -13.34 -1.87 -1.67
CA ALA A 17 -14.67 -1.34 -1.35
C ALA A 17 -15.24 -1.95 -0.05
N GLU A 18 -15.04 -3.24 0.21
CA GLU A 18 -15.46 -3.86 1.46
C GLU A 18 -14.68 -3.33 2.67
N THR A 19 -13.39 -3.07 2.50
CA THR A 19 -12.55 -2.51 3.57
C THR A 19 -12.97 -1.08 3.91
N PHE A 20 -13.22 -0.24 2.90
CA PHE A 20 -13.80 1.09 3.10
C PHE A 20 -15.14 1.02 3.81
N ALA A 21 -16.07 0.20 3.33
CA ALA A 21 -17.40 0.04 3.93
C ALA A 21 -17.34 -0.38 5.40
N ARG A 22 -16.46 -1.34 5.73
CA ARG A 22 -16.27 -1.83 7.11
C ARG A 22 -15.74 -0.73 8.03
N ASN A 23 -14.74 0.01 7.57
CA ASN A 23 -14.14 1.07 8.38
C ASN A 23 -15.11 2.25 8.56
N ILE A 24 -15.84 2.64 7.52
CA ILE A 24 -16.87 3.68 7.60
C ILE A 24 -17.98 3.26 8.60
N ASN A 25 -18.53 2.06 8.47
CA ASN A 25 -19.56 1.58 9.39
C ASN A 25 -19.06 1.55 10.84
N LYS A 26 -17.81 1.13 11.04
CA LYS A 26 -17.20 1.10 12.38
C LYS A 26 -17.09 2.49 13.01
N GLU A 27 -16.69 3.49 12.24
CA GLU A 27 -16.61 4.88 12.76
C GLU A 27 -18.01 5.47 12.98
N LEU A 28 -18.97 5.21 12.10
CA LEU A 28 -20.37 5.61 12.28
C LEU A 28 -20.98 4.98 13.56
N ALA A 29 -20.71 3.71 13.83
CA ALA A 29 -21.19 3.05 15.04
C ALA A 29 -20.68 3.71 16.34
N LYS A 30 -19.46 4.30 16.33
CA LYS A 30 -18.93 5.03 17.49
C LYS A 30 -19.70 6.32 17.79
N THR A 31 -20.35 6.90 16.80
CA THR A 31 -21.14 8.12 16.98
C THR A 31 -22.55 7.85 17.49
N GLY A 32 -22.95 6.59 17.59
CA GLY A 32 -24.26 6.18 18.08
C GLY A 32 -25.18 5.59 17.00
N TRP A 33 -24.77 5.58 15.73
CA TRP A 33 -25.53 4.90 14.69
C TRP A 33 -25.52 3.38 14.90
N LYS A 34 -26.66 2.76 14.71
CA LYS A 34 -26.78 1.30 14.67
C LYS A 34 -26.19 0.80 13.35
N ASP A 35 -25.15 -0.03 13.41
CA ASP A 35 -24.55 -0.65 12.23
C ASP A 35 -25.41 -1.83 11.74
N LEU A 36 -25.96 -1.71 10.54
CA LEU A 36 -26.71 -2.75 9.86
C LEU A 36 -25.82 -3.61 8.92
N GLY A 37 -24.52 -3.32 8.89
CA GLY A 37 -23.56 -4.09 8.14
C GLY A 37 -23.39 -3.64 6.69
N ILE A 38 -22.89 -4.57 5.88
CA ILE A 38 -22.57 -4.34 4.48
C ILE A 38 -23.43 -5.24 3.61
N SER A 39 -24.06 -4.67 2.56
CA SER A 39 -24.88 -5.40 1.61
C SER A 39 -24.34 -5.29 0.20
N GLU A 40 -24.34 -6.40 -0.54
CA GLU A 40 -23.96 -6.42 -1.94
C GLU A 40 -25.12 -5.96 -2.82
N ARG A 41 -24.82 -5.03 -3.75
CA ARG A 41 -25.78 -4.46 -4.70
C ARG A 41 -25.17 -4.33 -6.10
N PRO A 42 -24.90 -5.46 -6.78
CA PRO A 42 -24.22 -5.46 -8.08
C PRO A 42 -25.02 -4.77 -9.20
N ASN A 43 -26.32 -4.56 -8.99
CA ASN A 43 -27.19 -3.93 -9.97
C ASN A 43 -27.21 -2.39 -9.88
N LEU A 44 -26.60 -1.79 -8.84
CA LEU A 44 -26.50 -0.34 -8.75
C LEU A 44 -25.42 0.19 -9.68
N VAL A 45 -25.84 1.06 -10.61
CA VAL A 45 -24.97 1.65 -11.64
C VAL A 45 -23.75 2.35 -11.03
N VAL A 46 -23.95 3.12 -9.96
CA VAL A 46 -22.91 3.86 -9.26
C VAL A 46 -21.84 2.97 -8.59
N LEU A 47 -22.16 1.72 -8.33
CA LEU A 47 -21.23 0.72 -7.78
C LEU A 47 -20.62 -0.15 -8.88
N ARG A 48 -21.42 -0.44 -9.94
CA ARG A 48 -21.04 -1.36 -11.02
C ARG A 48 -20.12 -0.73 -12.05
N ASP A 49 -20.47 0.49 -12.49
CA ASP A 49 -19.86 1.11 -13.66
C ASP A 49 -18.69 2.05 -13.31
N THR A 50 -18.03 1.80 -12.17
CA THR A 50 -16.81 2.49 -11.75
C THR A 50 -15.61 1.56 -11.74
N ALA A 51 -14.45 2.06 -12.16
CA ALA A 51 -13.18 1.35 -12.08
C ALA A 51 -12.48 1.50 -10.71
N LEU A 52 -13.00 2.39 -9.86
CA LEU A 52 -12.46 2.64 -8.52
C LEU A 52 -13.30 1.91 -7.46
N PRO A 53 -12.73 1.64 -6.27
CA PRO A 53 -13.50 1.17 -5.14
C PRO A 53 -14.67 2.12 -4.84
N ALA A 54 -15.89 1.60 -4.83
CA ALA A 54 -17.09 2.40 -4.60
C ALA A 54 -17.91 1.85 -3.45
N VAL A 55 -18.34 2.76 -2.57
CA VAL A 55 -19.23 2.48 -1.45
C VAL A 55 -20.38 3.48 -1.47
N LEU A 56 -21.61 3.00 -1.36
CA LEU A 56 -22.77 3.84 -1.12
C LEU A 56 -23.15 3.70 0.37
N VAL A 57 -23.04 4.80 1.09
CA VAL A 57 -23.36 4.81 2.53
C VAL A 57 -24.79 5.31 2.71
N GLU A 58 -25.68 4.46 3.23
CA GLU A 58 -27.03 4.82 3.64
C GLU A 58 -27.01 5.20 5.12
N VAL A 59 -27.22 6.49 5.40
CA VAL A 59 -27.17 7.05 6.74
C VAL A 59 -28.58 7.26 7.26
N GLY A 60 -29.14 6.24 7.88
CA GLY A 60 -30.50 6.29 8.44
C GLY A 60 -31.59 6.03 7.40
N PHE A 61 -32.78 5.93 7.90
CA PHE A 61 -34.02 5.72 7.14
C PHE A 61 -34.89 6.98 7.23
N ILE A 62 -35.22 7.57 6.07
CA ILE A 62 -35.98 8.83 5.99
C ILE A 62 -37.39 8.71 6.55
N ASP A 63 -37.95 7.51 6.56
CA ASP A 63 -39.26 7.21 7.12
C ASP A 63 -39.22 6.82 8.61
N ASN A 64 -38.05 6.98 9.27
CA ASN A 64 -37.85 6.79 10.69
C ASN A 64 -37.54 8.13 11.38
N GLU A 65 -38.44 8.59 12.22
CA GLU A 65 -38.36 9.89 12.88
C GLU A 65 -37.15 9.98 13.83
N ASN A 66 -36.80 8.90 14.52
CA ASN A 66 -35.60 8.87 15.38
C ASN A 66 -34.30 8.98 14.59
N ASP A 67 -34.21 8.35 13.39
CA ASP A 67 -33.04 8.46 12.54
C ASP A 67 -32.90 9.88 11.98
N ASN A 68 -34.00 10.53 11.61
CA ASN A 68 -34.01 11.91 11.14
C ASN A 68 -33.56 12.87 12.25
N ASP A 69 -34.14 12.77 13.44
CA ASP A 69 -33.76 13.60 14.58
C ASP A 69 -32.28 13.40 14.97
N PHE A 70 -31.82 12.15 14.94
CA PHE A 70 -30.45 11.83 15.24
C PHE A 70 -29.49 12.40 14.17
N PHE A 71 -29.83 12.27 12.89
CA PHE A 71 -29.04 12.82 11.79
C PHE A 71 -28.93 14.35 11.89
N ASP A 72 -30.07 15.04 12.10
CA ASP A 72 -30.09 16.51 12.19
C ASP A 72 -29.27 17.02 13.38
N ALA A 73 -29.34 16.36 14.50
CA ALA A 73 -28.55 16.70 15.69
C ALA A 73 -27.04 16.40 15.55
N ASN A 74 -26.68 15.42 14.71
CA ASN A 74 -25.32 14.88 14.64
C ASN A 74 -24.72 14.89 13.21
N MET A 75 -25.25 15.71 12.29
CA MET A 75 -24.84 15.74 10.87
C MET A 75 -23.33 15.87 10.71
N ARG A 76 -22.70 16.82 11.41
CA ARG A 76 -21.25 17.04 11.33
C ARG A 76 -20.47 15.83 11.85
N GLN A 77 -20.85 15.29 12.99
CA GLN A 77 -20.20 14.11 13.57
C GLN A 77 -20.33 12.88 12.68
N THR A 78 -21.48 12.73 12.01
CA THR A 78 -21.71 11.68 11.01
C THR A 78 -20.79 11.85 9.80
N ALA A 79 -20.63 13.08 9.28
CA ALA A 79 -19.73 13.36 8.18
C ALA A 79 -18.25 13.13 8.55
N ASP A 80 -17.85 13.58 9.74
CA ASP A 80 -16.50 13.35 10.27
C ASP A 80 -16.21 11.84 10.43
N ALA A 81 -17.17 11.05 10.90
CA ALA A 81 -17.03 9.59 11.03
C ALA A 81 -16.85 8.89 9.67
N ILE A 82 -17.56 9.33 8.63
CA ILE A 82 -17.35 8.81 7.27
C ILE A 82 -15.92 9.14 6.78
N ALA A 83 -15.47 10.38 6.98
CA ALA A 83 -14.12 10.80 6.63
C ALA A 83 -13.05 10.00 7.37
N ASP A 84 -13.23 9.79 8.69
CA ASP A 84 -12.32 8.99 9.52
C ASP A 84 -12.25 7.53 9.04
N GLY A 85 -13.37 6.94 8.63
CA GLY A 85 -13.41 5.60 8.04
C GLY A 85 -12.59 5.50 6.74
N ILE A 86 -12.68 6.53 5.89
CA ILE A 86 -11.89 6.63 4.66
C ILE A 86 -10.39 6.76 4.98
N VAL A 87 -10.01 7.72 5.83
CA VAL A 87 -8.61 7.96 6.23
C VAL A 87 -8.01 6.70 6.86
N ARG A 88 -8.76 6.05 7.74
CA ARG A 88 -8.34 4.79 8.36
C ARG A 88 -8.05 3.70 7.34
N THR A 89 -8.86 3.58 6.29
CA THR A 89 -8.64 2.58 5.25
C THR A 89 -7.32 2.82 4.53
N PHE A 90 -7.01 4.06 4.15
CA PHE A 90 -5.71 4.38 3.55
C PHE A 90 -4.54 4.10 4.49
N ALA A 91 -4.66 4.44 5.78
CA ALA A 91 -3.62 4.16 6.76
C ALA A 91 -3.40 2.64 6.98
N GLU A 92 -4.46 1.83 6.89
CA GLU A 92 -4.35 0.36 6.94
C GLU A 92 -3.71 -0.21 5.67
N GLN A 93 -4.00 0.34 4.49
CA GLN A 93 -3.37 -0.03 3.23
C GLN A 93 -1.87 0.34 3.22
N GLU A 94 -1.50 1.53 3.70
CA GLU A 94 -0.10 1.94 3.83
C GLU A 94 0.68 1.02 4.79
N LYS A 95 0.07 0.60 5.89
CA LYS A 95 0.68 -0.39 6.79
C LYS A 95 0.85 -1.75 6.13
N GLN A 96 -0.15 -2.22 5.40
CA GLN A 96 -0.06 -3.48 4.67
C GLN A 96 1.00 -3.44 3.57
N THR A 97 1.19 -2.29 2.90
CA THR A 97 2.26 -2.10 1.92
C THR A 97 3.63 -1.91 2.59
N SER A 98 3.70 -1.41 3.82
CA SER A 98 4.94 -1.32 4.61
C SER A 98 5.32 -2.64 5.29
N ASP A 99 4.33 -3.49 5.59
CA ASP A 99 4.55 -4.84 6.17
C ASP A 99 4.72 -5.92 5.08
N VAL A 100 4.22 -5.71 3.87
CA VAL A 100 4.69 -6.39 2.66
C VAL A 100 5.92 -5.60 2.21
N GLU A 101 7.08 -5.91 2.83
CA GLU A 101 8.34 -5.65 2.14
C GLU A 101 8.15 -6.20 0.73
N GLU A 102 8.00 -5.33 -0.29
CA GLU A 102 8.27 -5.73 -1.67
C GLU A 102 9.50 -6.62 -1.56
N PRO A 103 9.54 -7.82 -2.17
CA PRO A 103 10.71 -8.66 -2.10
C PRO A 103 11.84 -7.92 -2.79
N GLY A 104 12.33 -6.90 -2.12
CA GLY A 104 13.45 -6.08 -2.54
C GLY A 104 14.66 -6.98 -2.63
N PHE A 105 15.48 -6.75 -3.63
CA PHE A 105 16.73 -7.47 -3.71
C PHE A 105 17.78 -6.78 -2.85
N TYR A 106 18.48 -7.56 -2.05
CA TYR A 106 19.71 -7.15 -1.43
C TYR A 106 20.82 -7.21 -2.49
N MET A 107 21.53 -6.11 -2.70
CA MET A 107 22.60 -6.01 -3.68
C MET A 107 23.87 -5.48 -3.02
N VAL A 108 25.02 -5.89 -3.52
CA VAL A 108 26.32 -5.37 -3.08
C VAL A 108 26.74 -4.26 -4.05
N GLN A 109 26.67 -3.02 -3.62
CA GLN A 109 27.16 -1.88 -4.38
C GLN A 109 28.67 -1.75 -4.19
N THR A 110 29.43 -1.70 -5.31
CA THR A 110 30.90 -1.64 -5.31
C THR A 110 31.43 -0.27 -5.78
N GLY A 111 30.58 0.55 -6.39
CA GLY A 111 31.00 1.88 -6.83
C GLY A 111 29.87 2.76 -7.33
N ILE A 112 30.15 4.07 -7.35
CA ILE A 112 29.30 5.10 -7.93
C ILE A 112 30.18 5.95 -8.85
N TYR A 113 29.77 6.11 -10.09
CA TYR A 113 30.57 6.79 -11.12
C TYR A 113 29.74 7.86 -11.83
N ARG A 114 30.40 8.99 -12.17
CA ARG A 114 29.82 10.01 -13.06
C ARG A 114 30.01 9.69 -14.53
N VAL A 115 31.06 8.95 -14.85
CA VAL A 115 31.45 8.63 -16.23
C VAL A 115 31.08 7.17 -16.50
N ARG A 116 30.26 6.96 -17.54
CA ARG A 116 29.77 5.64 -17.94
C ARG A 116 30.83 4.59 -18.16
N THR A 117 31.90 4.97 -18.89
CA THR A 117 32.99 4.05 -19.22
C THR A 117 33.77 3.55 -17.99
N ASN A 118 33.82 4.32 -16.91
CA ASN A 118 34.42 3.87 -15.65
C ASN A 118 33.52 2.83 -14.93
N ALA A 119 32.22 3.01 -14.98
CA ALA A 119 31.27 2.04 -14.44
C ALA A 119 31.29 0.73 -15.27
N GLU A 120 31.31 0.83 -16.59
CA GLU A 120 31.44 -0.33 -17.51
C GLU A 120 32.69 -1.14 -17.22
N ARG A 121 33.85 -0.48 -17.09
CA ARG A 121 35.12 -1.14 -16.75
C ARG A 121 35.06 -1.87 -15.41
N GLU A 122 34.40 -1.28 -14.43
CA GLU A 122 34.21 -1.94 -13.11
C GLU A 122 33.29 -3.16 -13.23
N VAL A 123 32.18 -3.07 -13.98
CA VAL A 123 31.27 -4.21 -14.25
C VAL A 123 32.05 -5.35 -14.94
N GLU A 124 32.87 -5.05 -15.96
CA GLU A 124 33.68 -6.06 -16.66
C GLU A 124 34.68 -6.70 -15.72
N ARG A 125 35.37 -5.91 -14.87
CA ARG A 125 36.32 -6.41 -13.89
C ARG A 125 35.68 -7.38 -12.91
N LEU A 126 34.50 -7.06 -12.39
CA LEU A 126 33.73 -7.92 -11.50
C LEU A 126 33.31 -9.21 -12.20
N LYS A 127 32.79 -9.11 -13.42
CA LYS A 127 32.40 -10.28 -14.23
C LYS A 127 33.58 -11.21 -14.54
N ALA A 128 34.73 -10.65 -14.86
CA ALA A 128 35.95 -11.43 -15.09
C ALA A 128 36.40 -12.21 -13.84
N GLN A 129 36.00 -11.78 -12.64
CA GLN A 129 36.26 -12.47 -11.37
C GLN A 129 35.13 -13.40 -10.96
N GLY A 130 34.12 -13.59 -11.84
CA GLY A 130 33.00 -14.53 -11.58
C GLY A 130 31.82 -13.93 -10.83
N PHE A 131 31.80 -12.63 -10.55
CA PHE A 131 30.68 -11.99 -9.88
C PHE A 131 29.62 -11.52 -10.90
N PRO A 132 28.32 -11.82 -10.69
CA PRO A 132 27.25 -11.28 -11.52
C PRO A 132 27.12 -9.76 -11.24
N ALA A 133 27.63 -8.93 -12.16
CA ALA A 133 27.68 -7.49 -12.00
C ALA A 133 26.86 -6.76 -13.07
N PHE A 134 26.27 -5.66 -12.69
CA PHE A 134 25.51 -4.77 -13.57
C PHE A 134 25.59 -3.32 -13.07
N MET A 135 25.20 -2.38 -13.91
CA MET A 135 25.09 -0.98 -13.51
C MET A 135 23.68 -0.44 -13.75
N THR A 136 23.27 0.54 -12.96
CA THR A 136 22.06 1.32 -13.14
C THR A 136 22.40 2.80 -13.18
N PHE A 137 21.66 3.59 -13.97
CA PHE A 137 21.81 5.05 -14.01
C PHE A 137 20.66 5.70 -13.26
N LYS A 138 20.98 6.54 -12.28
CA LYS A 138 20.01 7.30 -11.50
C LYS A 138 20.65 8.60 -11.03
N ASP A 139 19.91 9.70 -11.08
CA ASP A 139 20.29 11.02 -10.55
C ASP A 139 21.68 11.51 -11.04
N GLY A 140 22.03 11.23 -12.31
CA GLY A 140 23.30 11.64 -12.91
C GLY A 140 24.50 10.74 -12.58
N PHE A 141 24.29 9.60 -11.93
CA PHE A 141 25.33 8.67 -11.52
C PHE A 141 25.06 7.24 -12.01
N TYR A 142 26.14 6.52 -12.27
CA TYR A 142 26.15 5.09 -12.56
C TYR A 142 26.52 4.32 -11.29
N TYR A 143 25.58 3.52 -10.80
CA TYR A 143 25.76 2.66 -9.65
C TYR A 143 26.14 1.27 -10.12
N VAL A 144 27.32 0.79 -9.75
CA VAL A 144 27.76 -0.58 -10.03
C VAL A 144 27.41 -1.48 -8.87
N ARG A 145 26.75 -2.59 -9.18
CA ARG A 145 26.26 -3.56 -8.21
C ARG A 145 26.64 -4.97 -8.61
N ALA A 146 26.95 -5.79 -7.63
CA ALA A 146 27.25 -7.21 -7.78
C ALA A 146 26.19 -8.04 -7.10
N GLY A 147 25.53 -8.91 -7.87
CA GLY A 147 24.43 -9.77 -7.40
C GLY A 147 23.15 -9.04 -7.04
N ALA A 148 22.05 -9.79 -7.05
CA ALA A 148 20.76 -9.39 -6.54
C ALA A 148 20.15 -10.59 -5.81
N PHE A 149 19.97 -10.50 -4.51
CA PHE A 149 19.60 -11.62 -3.64
C PHE A 149 18.30 -11.33 -2.91
N ARG A 150 17.40 -12.28 -2.89
CA ARG A 150 16.20 -12.22 -2.04
C ARG A 150 16.52 -12.43 -0.56
N ASN A 151 17.57 -13.20 -0.28
CA ASN A 151 18.03 -13.50 1.08
C ASN A 151 19.24 -12.62 1.42
N MET A 152 19.17 -11.91 2.55
CA MET A 152 20.23 -11.04 3.04
C MET A 152 21.54 -11.81 3.32
N GLU A 153 21.46 -13.04 3.83
CA GLU A 153 22.66 -13.83 4.13
C GLU A 153 23.52 -14.10 2.89
N ASN A 154 22.88 -14.34 1.73
CA ASN A 154 23.57 -14.53 0.47
C ASN A 154 24.25 -13.25 0.00
N ALA A 155 23.61 -12.09 0.17
CA ALA A 155 24.19 -10.79 -0.13
C ALA A 155 25.39 -10.48 0.78
N VAL A 156 25.28 -10.78 2.09
CA VAL A 156 26.37 -10.63 3.07
C VAL A 156 27.55 -11.53 2.71
N ARG A 157 27.31 -12.78 2.30
CA ARG A 157 28.38 -13.70 1.88
C ARG A 157 29.14 -13.15 0.68
N GLN A 158 28.44 -12.70 -0.35
CA GLN A 158 29.07 -12.09 -1.52
C GLN A 158 29.78 -10.78 -1.17
N GLU A 159 29.23 -9.96 -0.30
CA GLU A 159 29.86 -8.74 0.20
C GLU A 159 31.20 -9.05 0.86
N GLN A 160 31.27 -10.07 1.71
CA GLN A 160 32.51 -10.50 2.36
C GLN A 160 33.55 -11.00 1.36
N GLU A 161 33.15 -11.74 0.34
CA GLU A 161 34.04 -12.20 -0.73
C GLU A 161 34.65 -11.03 -1.51
N LEU A 162 33.82 -10.05 -1.91
CA LEU A 162 34.26 -8.85 -2.62
C LEU A 162 35.20 -8.00 -1.75
N ARG A 163 34.91 -7.88 -0.45
CA ARG A 163 35.75 -7.14 0.50
C ARG A 163 37.14 -7.79 0.66
N LYS A 164 37.22 -9.12 0.67
CA LYS A 164 38.50 -9.86 0.69
C LYS A 164 39.34 -9.58 -0.56
N LEU A 165 38.68 -9.30 -1.69
CA LEU A 165 39.37 -8.93 -2.96
C LEU A 165 39.69 -7.43 -3.06
N GLY A 166 39.41 -6.65 -1.98
CA GLY A 166 39.76 -5.24 -1.90
C GLY A 166 38.71 -4.29 -2.50
N TYR A 167 37.52 -4.76 -2.83
CA TYR A 167 36.46 -3.89 -3.30
C TYR A 167 35.83 -3.10 -2.15
N PRO A 168 35.56 -1.80 -2.34
CA PRO A 168 34.66 -1.08 -1.45
C PRO A 168 33.23 -1.65 -1.60
N THR A 169 32.56 -1.95 -0.51
CA THR A 169 31.26 -2.60 -0.55
C THR A 169 30.25 -1.90 0.33
N LEU A 170 29.00 -1.80 -0.16
CA LEU A 170 27.83 -1.33 0.56
C LEU A 170 26.66 -2.24 0.24
N LEU A 171 26.03 -2.82 1.28
CA LEU A 171 24.77 -3.53 1.11
C LEU A 171 23.63 -2.52 0.93
N VAL A 172 22.88 -2.67 -0.17
CA VAL A 172 21.72 -1.84 -0.48
C VAL A 172 20.51 -2.74 -0.69
N LYS A 173 19.35 -2.28 -0.25
CA LYS A 173 18.04 -2.90 -0.50
C LYS A 173 17.25 -2.00 -1.45
N THR A 174 16.59 -2.59 -2.45
CA THR A 174 15.69 -1.88 -3.39
C THR A 174 14.29 -2.41 -3.27
#